data_cd742b7b2a93d5d82eb508c81eebde2a
#
_entry.id   cd742b7b2a93d5d82eb508c81eebde2a
#
_cell.length_a   1.000
_cell.length_b   1.000
_cell.length_c   1.000
_cell.angle_alpha   90.00
_cell.angle_beta   90.00
_cell.angle_gamma   90.00
#
_symmetry.space_group_name_H-M   'P 1'
#
loop_
_entity.id
_entity.type
_entity.pdbx_description
1 polymer ?
#
loop_
_entity_poly.entity_id
_entity_poly.type
_entity_poly.pdbx_seq_one_letter_code
_entity_poly.pdbx_strand_id
1 'polypeptide(L)'
;MYDNHLSDFPRNSEERDDSPRIQRAIDATPNGILCIPKGDYEIASPLFIKNRCSLDMHPAARLIATEEMEFVLSYDGNANFHELTVFNEDGSIFDNLGLFIKGGDIDANGKASCLLLANAHHYTLSNITLRNGKKYGLCVGGDAGGRLYELVATNVYCKCTMSGLAGNIGIYTNEYDGHYTDCFVIDYTTGIRADSGLNRFTRCHIWGGTLPPRGKSIKEWSEFYGANKKCVVAKEYTDEVDARILAYGVPEMLVNSVAFELNSNVNVLDGCFADTATIGYLVRGKNNVITNSGFYNNKLMGLRNTLAIKNESLRLVVTNCFFTNPTGTDRFYEGERETITWANNTGDEKEIFNAYFEEQNNMKP
;
A
#
# COMPACT_ATOMS: atom_id res chain seq x y z
N MET A 1 19.32 15.84 -17.39
CA MET A 1 20.55 16.37 -16.76
C MET A 1 20.21 16.53 -15.28
N TYR A 2 21.05 16.11 -14.35
CA TYR A 2 20.81 16.33 -12.93
C TYR A 2 21.36 17.72 -12.54
N ASP A 3 20.69 18.42 -11.64
CA ASP A 3 21.16 19.71 -11.16
C ASP A 3 22.22 19.54 -10.07
N ASN A 4 22.05 18.51 -9.22
CA ASN A 4 23.00 18.14 -8.19
C ASN A 4 23.14 16.62 -8.03
N HIS A 5 24.31 16.21 -7.57
CA HIS A 5 24.60 14.85 -7.16
C HIS A 5 24.88 14.78 -5.66
N LEU A 6 24.36 13.78 -4.96
CA LEU A 6 24.65 13.62 -3.52
C LEU A 6 26.14 13.43 -3.23
N SER A 7 26.94 12.93 -4.20
CA SER A 7 28.40 12.85 -4.09
C SER A 7 29.09 14.19 -3.92
N ASP A 8 28.45 15.28 -4.35
CA ASP A 8 28.97 16.64 -4.24
C ASP A 8 28.76 17.22 -2.82
N PHE A 9 28.01 16.50 -1.99
CA PHE A 9 27.73 16.83 -0.60
C PHE A 9 28.35 15.75 0.32
N PRO A 10 29.66 15.79 0.57
CA PRO A 10 30.29 14.83 1.46
C PRO A 10 29.79 15.00 2.90
N ARG A 11 29.89 13.94 3.70
CA ARG A 11 29.70 14.05 5.14
C ARG A 11 30.73 14.98 5.74
N ASN A 12 30.30 15.88 6.61
CA ASN A 12 31.19 16.65 7.46
C ASN A 12 31.71 15.73 8.61
N SER A 13 32.86 16.06 9.18
CA SER A 13 33.49 15.24 10.23
C SER A 13 32.64 15.06 11.50
N GLU A 14 31.69 15.96 11.73
CA GLU A 14 30.80 15.95 12.89
C GLU A 14 29.47 15.20 12.64
N GLU A 15 29.16 14.87 11.39
CA GLU A 15 27.92 14.17 11.03
C GLU A 15 28.06 12.68 11.34
N ARG A 16 27.15 12.18 12.19
CA ARG A 16 27.12 10.77 12.60
C ARG A 16 26.43 9.85 11.62
N ASP A 17 25.50 10.40 10.83
CA ASP A 17 24.63 9.71 9.85
C ASP A 17 24.52 10.53 8.56
N ASP A 18 23.71 10.06 7.61
CA ASP A 18 23.58 10.69 6.31
C ASP A 18 22.47 11.74 6.23
N SER A 19 21.61 11.87 7.27
CA SER A 19 20.50 12.80 7.24
C SER A 19 20.91 14.24 6.99
N PRO A 20 21.94 14.80 7.69
CA PRO A 20 22.30 16.19 7.49
C PRO A 20 22.83 16.48 6.08
N ARG A 21 23.66 15.58 5.51
CA ARG A 21 24.20 15.80 4.16
C ARG A 21 23.14 15.67 3.07
N ILE A 22 22.20 14.69 3.22
CA ILE A 22 21.12 14.52 2.26
C ILE A 22 20.18 15.73 2.33
N GLN A 23 19.86 16.20 3.54
CA GLN A 23 19.06 17.40 3.70
C GLN A 23 19.70 18.62 3.05
N ARG A 24 21.02 18.82 3.24
CA ARG A 24 21.74 19.91 2.54
C ARG A 24 21.69 19.78 1.02
N ALA A 25 21.80 18.56 0.50
CA ALA A 25 21.69 18.33 -0.94
C ALA A 25 20.28 18.64 -1.47
N ILE A 26 19.23 18.24 -0.74
CA ILE A 26 17.84 18.60 -1.05
C ILE A 26 17.68 20.12 -1.03
N ASP A 27 18.12 20.78 0.03
CA ASP A 27 17.97 22.24 0.21
C ASP A 27 18.72 23.04 -0.86
N ALA A 28 19.84 22.52 -1.35
CA ALA A 28 20.64 23.12 -2.42
C ALA A 28 20.10 22.84 -3.84
N THR A 29 19.00 22.07 -3.97
CA THR A 29 18.43 21.68 -5.26
C THR A 29 16.99 22.19 -5.44
N PRO A 30 16.72 23.49 -5.28
CA PRO A 30 15.36 24.01 -5.42
C PRO A 30 14.90 23.92 -6.88
N ASN A 31 13.67 23.40 -7.08
CA ASN A 31 13.07 23.18 -8.41
C ASN A 31 13.92 22.32 -9.37
N GLY A 32 14.84 21.51 -8.82
CA GLY A 32 15.80 20.74 -9.59
C GLY A 32 15.71 19.24 -9.30
N ILE A 33 16.65 18.49 -9.86
CA ILE A 33 16.75 17.04 -9.72
C ILE A 33 18.02 16.69 -8.95
N LEU A 34 17.84 16.08 -7.77
CA LEU A 34 18.93 15.50 -7.00
C LEU A 34 19.11 14.03 -7.35
N CYS A 35 20.29 13.68 -7.83
CA CYS A 35 20.68 12.27 -8.03
C CYS A 35 21.23 11.67 -6.74
N ILE A 36 20.66 10.55 -6.28
CA ILE A 36 21.17 9.78 -5.16
C ILE A 36 21.79 8.48 -5.70
N PRO A 37 23.13 8.36 -5.67
CA PRO A 37 23.81 7.19 -6.22
C PRO A 37 23.59 5.93 -5.38
N LYS A 38 24.06 4.78 -5.88
CA LYS A 38 24.06 3.52 -5.15
C LYS A 38 24.75 3.67 -3.80
N GLY A 39 24.12 3.16 -2.75
CA GLY A 39 24.68 3.16 -1.39
C GLY A 39 23.62 2.89 -0.35
N ASP A 40 24.06 2.53 0.84
CA ASP A 40 23.24 2.48 2.04
C ASP A 40 23.48 3.78 2.81
N TYR A 41 22.41 4.51 3.10
CA TYR A 41 22.41 5.79 3.78
C TYR A 41 21.69 5.69 5.11
N GLU A 42 22.40 5.92 6.20
CA GLU A 42 21.83 5.91 7.55
C GLU A 42 21.06 7.20 7.81
N ILE A 43 19.80 7.06 8.18
CA ILE A 43 18.89 8.19 8.42
C ILE A 43 18.47 8.16 9.89
N ALA A 44 19.06 9.06 10.68
CA ALA A 44 18.76 9.23 12.10
C ALA A 44 17.79 10.38 12.39
N SER A 45 17.50 11.22 11.40
CA SER A 45 16.51 12.30 11.49
C SER A 45 15.70 12.43 10.19
N PRO A 46 14.44 12.89 10.27
CA PRO A 46 13.57 13.01 9.11
C PRO A 46 14.16 13.87 7.99
N LEU A 47 13.95 13.45 6.76
CA LEU A 47 14.28 14.23 5.57
C LEU A 47 13.03 14.96 5.05
N PHE A 48 13.18 16.22 4.70
CA PHE A 48 12.08 17.07 4.24
C PHE A 48 12.38 17.68 2.87
N ILE A 49 11.46 17.49 1.92
CA ILE A 49 11.49 18.18 0.64
C ILE A 49 10.48 19.33 0.71
N LYS A 50 10.99 20.59 0.81
CA LYS A 50 10.17 21.80 0.93
C LYS A 50 10.30 22.73 -0.27
N ASN A 51 11.25 22.46 -1.16
CA ASN A 51 11.73 23.38 -2.20
C ASN A 51 11.51 22.84 -3.61
N ARG A 52 10.57 21.92 -3.80
CA ARG A 52 10.30 21.25 -5.07
C ARG A 52 11.50 20.49 -5.66
N CYS A 53 12.37 19.95 -4.81
CA CYS A 53 13.43 19.05 -5.24
C CYS A 53 12.81 17.71 -5.67
N SER A 54 13.10 17.28 -6.88
CA SER A 54 12.81 15.91 -7.35
C SER A 54 13.97 15.00 -7.01
N LEU A 55 13.68 13.73 -6.69
CA LEU A 55 14.71 12.75 -6.38
C LEU A 55 14.76 11.67 -7.47
N ASP A 56 15.95 11.48 -8.06
CA ASP A 56 16.27 10.32 -8.90
C ASP A 56 17.26 9.42 -8.16
N MET A 57 16.74 8.37 -7.56
CA MET A 57 17.53 7.46 -6.75
C MET A 57 17.97 6.25 -7.58
N HIS A 58 19.24 5.90 -7.48
CA HIS A 58 19.70 4.65 -8.08
C HIS A 58 18.89 3.47 -7.51
N PRO A 59 18.51 2.44 -8.31
CA PRO A 59 17.72 1.30 -7.81
C PRO A 59 18.32 0.57 -6.60
N ALA A 60 19.62 0.67 -6.39
CA ALA A 60 20.33 0.14 -5.22
C ALA A 60 20.75 1.24 -4.22
N ALA A 61 20.17 2.42 -4.27
CA ALA A 61 20.27 3.40 -3.20
C ALA A 61 19.25 3.06 -2.13
N ARG A 62 19.64 3.06 -0.86
CA ARG A 62 18.76 2.73 0.24
C ARG A 62 18.88 3.73 1.38
N LEU A 63 17.75 4.37 1.72
CA LEU A 63 17.63 5.21 2.91
C LEU A 63 17.13 4.33 4.06
N ILE A 64 17.90 4.20 5.14
CA ILE A 64 17.62 3.26 6.23
C ILE A 64 17.44 4.03 7.53
N ALA A 65 16.24 3.99 8.11
CA ALA A 65 15.99 4.58 9.43
C ALA A 65 16.79 3.88 10.52
N THR A 66 17.56 4.65 11.27
CA THR A 66 18.35 4.18 12.41
C THR A 66 17.75 4.61 13.75
N GLU A 67 16.92 5.63 13.78
CA GLU A 67 16.23 6.14 14.96
C GLU A 67 14.72 6.24 14.76
N GLU A 68 13.96 6.38 15.85
CA GLU A 68 12.51 6.59 15.82
C GLU A 68 12.19 7.96 15.24
N MET A 69 11.30 8.00 14.25
CA MET A 69 10.78 9.23 13.64
C MET A 69 9.40 8.98 13.03
N GLU A 70 8.70 10.02 12.67
CA GLU A 70 7.38 9.88 12.06
C GLU A 70 7.48 9.33 10.63
N PHE A 71 8.29 9.96 9.78
CA PHE A 71 8.59 9.53 8.41
C PHE A 71 10.07 9.63 8.12
N VAL A 72 10.60 8.72 7.31
CA VAL A 72 11.99 8.79 6.81
C VAL A 72 12.13 9.93 5.83
N LEU A 73 11.18 10.06 4.89
CA LEU A 73 11.15 11.12 3.89
C LEU A 73 9.75 11.71 3.82
N SER A 74 9.67 13.02 3.86
CA SER A 74 8.42 13.76 3.75
C SER A 74 8.53 14.81 2.65
N TYR A 75 7.57 14.81 1.76
CA TYR A 75 7.22 15.96 0.95
C TYR A 75 5.96 16.57 1.55
N ASP A 76 6.13 17.72 2.16
CA ASP A 76 5.01 18.58 2.53
C ASP A 76 5.23 19.92 1.85
N GLY A 77 4.47 20.17 0.82
CA GLY A 77 4.57 21.39 0.01
C GLY A 77 4.37 22.66 0.82
N ASN A 78 3.89 22.54 2.10
CA ASN A 78 3.57 23.67 2.99
C ASN A 78 2.80 24.76 2.24
N ALA A 79 2.24 24.39 1.11
CA ALA A 79 1.57 25.27 0.23
C ALA A 79 0.21 25.53 0.85
N ASN A 80 -0.03 26.76 1.22
CA ASN A 80 -1.40 27.24 1.21
C ASN A 80 -2.00 26.77 -0.12
N PHE A 81 -3.02 25.95 -0.07
CA PHE A 81 -3.68 25.40 -1.27
C PHE A 81 -4.06 26.51 -2.27
N HIS A 82 -4.27 27.72 -1.78
CA HIS A 82 -4.48 28.92 -2.59
C HIS A 82 -3.24 29.36 -3.37
N GLU A 83 -2.03 28.96 -2.97
CA GLU A 83 -0.80 29.24 -3.70
C GLU A 83 -0.47 28.15 -4.73
N LEU A 84 -1.10 26.94 -4.64
CA LEU A 84 -0.98 25.90 -5.66
C LEU A 84 -1.87 26.16 -6.89
N THR A 85 -2.91 26.96 -6.73
CA THR A 85 -3.64 27.60 -7.84
C THR A 85 -3.04 28.96 -8.14
N VAL A 86 -1.73 29.08 -8.09
CA VAL A 86 -1.06 30.34 -8.46
C VAL A 86 -1.20 30.50 -9.96
N PHE A 87 -2.06 31.40 -10.30
CA PHE A 87 -1.97 32.05 -11.59
C PHE A 87 -0.68 32.87 -11.58
N ASN A 88 0.13 32.71 -12.59
CA ASN A 88 1.19 33.66 -12.86
C ASN A 88 0.61 35.08 -12.93
N GLU A 89 1.42 36.11 -12.75
CA GLU A 89 1.00 37.50 -12.91
C GLU A 89 0.34 37.77 -14.25
N ASP A 90 0.59 36.93 -15.26
CA ASP A 90 -0.03 36.98 -16.59
C ASP A 90 -1.35 36.17 -16.68
N GLY A 91 -1.81 35.57 -15.59
CA GLY A 91 -3.05 34.78 -15.53
C GLY A 91 -2.91 33.35 -16.06
N SER A 92 -1.73 32.90 -16.47
CA SER A 92 -1.49 31.50 -16.81
C SER A 92 -1.46 30.63 -15.55
N ILE A 93 -1.98 29.39 -15.66
CA ILE A 93 -1.91 28.42 -14.59
C ILE A 93 -0.45 28.00 -14.45
N PHE A 94 0.10 28.05 -13.22
CA PHE A 94 1.35 27.38 -12.93
C PHE A 94 1.16 25.89 -13.19
N ASP A 95 1.71 25.40 -14.26
CA ASP A 95 2.02 24.00 -14.38
C ASP A 95 3.01 23.68 -13.26
N ASN A 96 2.54 23.03 -12.21
CA ASN A 96 3.39 22.42 -11.22
C ASN A 96 4.07 21.23 -11.88
N LEU A 97 5.08 21.56 -12.66
CA LEU A 97 5.86 20.69 -13.47
C LEU A 97 6.39 19.56 -12.60
N GLY A 98 5.69 18.43 -12.68
CA GLY A 98 6.21 17.11 -12.53
C GLY A 98 7.30 16.90 -11.48
N LEU A 99 7.01 17.26 -10.22
CA LEU A 99 7.84 16.75 -9.12
C LEU A 99 7.77 15.23 -9.12
N PHE A 100 8.91 14.59 -8.94
CA PHE A 100 8.95 13.16 -8.88
C PHE A 100 9.91 12.64 -7.81
N ILE A 101 9.56 11.47 -7.29
CA ILE A 101 10.51 10.58 -6.61
C ILE A 101 10.55 9.29 -7.41
N LYS A 102 11.73 8.90 -7.83
CA LYS A 102 11.93 7.74 -8.68
C LYS A 102 13.08 6.87 -8.18
N GLY A 103 12.87 5.57 -8.20
CA GLY A 103 13.89 4.58 -7.86
C GLY A 103 14.16 4.46 -6.37
N GLY A 104 15.16 3.66 -6.05
CA GLY A 104 15.65 3.47 -4.68
C GLY A 104 14.77 2.66 -3.76
N ASP A 105 15.17 2.63 -2.51
CA ASP A 105 14.58 1.86 -1.43
C ASP A 105 14.55 2.74 -0.15
N ILE A 106 13.41 2.89 0.47
CA ILE A 106 13.27 3.54 1.77
C ILE A 106 12.90 2.47 2.78
N ASP A 107 13.85 2.10 3.64
CA ASP A 107 13.66 1.12 4.71
C ASP A 107 13.43 1.84 6.04
N ALA A 108 12.19 1.93 6.45
CA ALA A 108 11.83 2.54 7.73
C ALA A 108 12.24 1.70 8.95
N ASN A 109 12.68 0.44 8.72
CA ASN A 109 13.23 -0.46 9.74
C ASN A 109 12.31 -0.64 10.97
N GLY A 110 10.99 -0.48 10.79
CA GLY A 110 10.00 -0.53 11.87
C GLY A 110 10.04 0.65 12.84
N LYS A 111 10.90 1.64 12.59
CA LYS A 111 11.09 2.81 13.45
C LYS A 111 10.32 4.04 12.98
N ALA A 112 9.95 4.06 11.70
CA ALA A 112 9.26 5.16 11.06
C ALA A 112 8.20 4.67 10.08
N SER A 113 7.40 5.56 9.52
CA SER A 113 6.75 5.38 8.22
C SER A 113 7.74 5.72 7.10
N CYS A 114 7.60 5.12 5.91
CA CYS A 114 8.63 5.34 4.88
C CYS A 114 8.51 6.71 4.22
N LEU A 115 7.38 7.00 3.58
CA LEU A 115 7.22 8.17 2.72
C LEU A 115 5.87 8.87 2.98
N LEU A 116 5.94 10.18 3.23
CA LEU A 116 4.78 11.08 3.23
C LEU A 116 4.81 11.95 1.96
N LEU A 117 3.68 12.01 1.27
CA LEU A 117 3.41 12.98 0.22
C LEU A 117 2.17 13.78 0.61
N ALA A 118 2.31 15.07 0.88
CA ALA A 118 1.22 15.94 1.28
C ALA A 118 1.32 17.31 0.61
N ASN A 119 0.18 17.98 0.45
CA ASN A 119 0.10 19.34 -0.08
C ASN A 119 0.84 19.54 -1.41
N ALA A 120 0.61 18.64 -2.36
CA ALA A 120 1.22 18.67 -3.67
C ALA A 120 0.17 18.50 -4.78
N HIS A 121 0.55 18.78 -6.02
CA HIS A 121 -0.27 18.62 -7.20
C HIS A 121 0.58 18.03 -8.32
N HIS A 122 0.02 17.13 -9.14
CA HIS A 122 0.72 16.46 -10.25
C HIS A 122 2.05 15.80 -9.84
N TYR A 123 2.05 15.04 -8.75
CA TYR A 123 3.24 14.35 -8.28
C TYR A 123 3.40 12.99 -8.94
N THR A 124 4.63 12.62 -9.26
CA THR A 124 4.94 11.29 -9.79
C THR A 124 5.80 10.49 -8.83
N LEU A 125 5.35 9.30 -8.46
CA LEU A 125 6.11 8.32 -7.68
C LEU A 125 6.31 7.07 -8.52
N SER A 126 7.55 6.64 -8.77
CA SER A 126 7.77 5.52 -9.66
C SER A 126 8.97 4.64 -9.29
N ASN A 127 8.81 3.32 -9.52
CA ASN A 127 9.89 2.32 -9.38
C ASN A 127 10.59 2.37 -8.01
N ILE A 128 9.85 2.59 -6.94
CA ILE A 128 10.39 2.73 -5.58
C ILE A 128 9.97 1.56 -4.70
N THR A 129 10.87 1.16 -3.80
CA THR A 129 10.59 0.19 -2.75
C THR A 129 10.45 0.91 -1.40
N LEU A 130 9.40 0.58 -0.65
CA LEU A 130 9.10 1.13 0.67
C LEU A 130 9.02 -0.03 1.66
N ARG A 131 9.97 -0.11 2.59
CA ARG A 131 10.10 -1.27 3.48
C ARG A 131 9.79 -0.94 4.93
N ASN A 132 9.16 -1.91 5.59
CA ASN A 132 9.08 -1.97 7.05
C ASN A 132 8.51 -0.70 7.69
N GLY A 133 7.54 -0.07 7.02
CA GLY A 133 6.84 1.08 7.56
C GLY A 133 6.09 0.72 8.84
N LYS A 134 6.36 1.43 9.94
CA LYS A 134 5.74 1.22 11.26
C LYS A 134 4.23 1.45 11.21
N LYS A 135 3.81 2.55 10.60
CA LYS A 135 2.39 2.88 10.37
C LYS A 135 2.07 2.84 8.87
N TYR A 136 2.90 3.43 8.02
CA TYR A 136 2.70 3.51 6.59
C TYR A 136 3.95 3.10 5.79
N GLY A 137 3.73 2.38 4.68
CA GLY A 137 4.70 2.35 3.60
C GLY A 137 4.66 3.68 2.84
N LEU A 138 3.56 3.94 2.15
CA LEU A 138 3.24 5.22 1.51
C LEU A 138 2.05 5.86 2.21
N CYS A 139 2.19 7.11 2.61
CA CYS A 139 1.11 7.94 3.12
C CYS A 139 0.91 9.13 2.19
N VAL A 140 -0.29 9.23 1.61
CA VAL A 140 -0.63 10.29 0.66
C VAL A 140 -1.76 11.14 1.25
N GLY A 141 -1.57 12.45 1.26
CA GLY A 141 -2.50 13.43 1.85
C GLY A 141 -2.36 13.59 3.36
N GLY A 142 -1.73 12.65 4.07
CA GLY A 142 -1.56 12.70 5.51
C GLY A 142 -2.84 12.49 6.32
N ASP A 143 -2.71 12.26 7.63
CA ASP A 143 -3.86 12.07 8.55
C ASP A 143 -4.72 13.34 8.70
N ALA A 144 -4.13 14.50 8.53
CA ALA A 144 -4.81 15.79 8.67
C ALA A 144 -5.61 16.21 7.42
N GLY A 145 -5.69 15.37 6.39
CA GLY A 145 -6.37 15.68 5.14
C GLY A 145 -5.64 16.76 4.32
N GLY A 146 -4.32 16.65 4.24
CA GLY A 146 -3.52 17.46 3.32
C GLY A 146 -4.06 17.30 1.90
N ARG A 147 -4.15 18.40 1.16
CA ARG A 147 -4.73 18.37 -0.18
C ARG A 147 -3.64 18.04 -1.19
N LEU A 148 -3.51 16.76 -1.52
CA LEU A 148 -2.76 16.33 -2.68
C LEU A 148 -3.79 15.97 -3.75
N TYR A 149 -3.51 16.32 -5.00
CA TYR A 149 -4.35 15.97 -6.15
C TYR A 149 -3.50 15.39 -7.26
N GLU A 150 -4.09 14.41 -7.97
CA GLU A 150 -3.52 13.87 -9.21
C GLU A 150 -2.11 13.27 -9.04
N LEU A 151 -1.91 12.51 -7.96
CA LEU A 151 -0.72 11.66 -7.84
C LEU A 151 -0.75 10.58 -8.93
N VAL A 152 0.37 10.37 -9.60
CA VAL A 152 0.62 9.21 -10.44
C VAL A 152 1.66 8.32 -9.76
N ALA A 153 1.21 7.24 -9.14
CA ALA A 153 2.06 6.24 -8.51
C ALA A 153 2.15 4.99 -9.40
N THR A 154 3.35 4.65 -9.85
CA THR A 154 3.57 3.50 -10.76
C THR A 154 4.69 2.61 -10.25
N ASN A 155 4.43 1.30 -10.18
CA ASN A 155 5.40 0.31 -9.72
C ASN A 155 6.00 0.66 -8.35
N VAL A 156 5.10 0.96 -7.40
CA VAL A 156 5.46 1.16 -5.98
C VAL A 156 5.37 -0.19 -5.27
N TYR A 157 6.45 -0.60 -4.65
CA TYR A 157 6.57 -1.88 -3.97
C TYR A 157 6.67 -1.67 -2.45
N CYS A 158 5.57 -1.85 -1.73
CA CYS A 158 5.53 -1.80 -0.28
C CYS A 158 5.72 -3.20 0.30
N LYS A 159 6.74 -3.41 1.14
CA LYS A 159 6.98 -4.72 1.77
C LYS A 159 7.33 -4.59 3.24
N CYS A 160 6.58 -5.29 4.09
CA CYS A 160 6.92 -5.45 5.49
C CYS A 160 7.55 -6.83 5.72
N THR A 161 8.76 -6.88 6.26
CA THR A 161 9.45 -8.14 6.63
C THR A 161 9.56 -8.30 8.15
N MET A 162 8.96 -7.38 8.90
CA MET A 162 9.03 -7.33 10.36
C MET A 162 7.72 -7.80 10.96
N SER A 163 7.76 -8.89 11.70
CA SER A 163 6.59 -9.33 12.48
C SER A 163 6.31 -8.36 13.63
N GLY A 164 5.05 -8.20 13.97
CA GLY A 164 4.63 -7.40 15.12
C GLY A 164 4.33 -5.93 14.83
N LEU A 165 4.43 -5.51 13.57
CA LEU A 165 3.92 -4.20 13.13
C LEU A 165 2.42 -4.30 12.81
N ALA A 166 1.62 -4.65 13.82
CA ALA A 166 0.17 -4.76 13.65
C ALA A 166 -0.48 -3.41 13.37
N GLY A 167 -1.52 -3.41 12.52
CA GLY A 167 -2.28 -2.20 12.18
C GLY A 167 -1.62 -1.28 11.17
N ASN A 168 -0.49 -1.69 10.57
CA ASN A 168 0.18 -0.91 9.55
C ASN A 168 -0.51 -1.01 8.18
N ILE A 169 -0.31 0.00 7.34
CA ILE A 169 -0.91 0.16 6.02
C ILE A 169 0.19 0.29 4.97
N GLY A 170 0.09 -0.50 3.90
CA GLY A 170 1.07 -0.42 2.80
C GLY A 170 0.98 0.89 2.04
N ILE A 171 -0.20 1.18 1.48
CA ILE A 171 -0.50 2.44 0.81
C ILE A 171 -1.77 3.04 1.46
N TYR A 172 -1.60 4.18 2.09
CA TYR A 172 -2.70 4.98 2.61
C TYR A 172 -2.89 6.20 1.71
N THR A 173 -4.12 6.46 1.28
CA THR A 173 -4.44 7.66 0.52
C THR A 173 -5.64 8.39 1.10
N ASN A 174 -5.45 9.68 1.35
CA ASN A 174 -6.47 10.64 1.72
C ASN A 174 -6.44 11.84 0.76
N GLU A 175 -6.18 11.55 -0.51
CA GLU A 175 -6.17 12.48 -1.62
C GLU A 175 -7.27 12.16 -2.64
N TYR A 176 -7.56 13.10 -3.52
CA TYR A 176 -8.51 12.92 -4.63
C TYR A 176 -7.77 12.76 -5.96
N ASP A 177 -8.39 12.02 -6.89
CA ASP A 177 -7.94 11.84 -8.27
C ASP A 177 -6.56 11.16 -8.41
N GLY A 178 -6.15 10.36 -7.42
CA GLY A 178 -4.90 9.60 -7.45
C GLY A 178 -4.97 8.40 -8.41
N HIS A 179 -3.90 8.16 -9.15
CA HIS A 179 -3.72 7.03 -10.06
C HIS A 179 -2.61 6.12 -9.56
N TYR A 180 -2.97 4.91 -9.14
CA TYR A 180 -2.06 3.88 -8.63
C TYR A 180 -2.02 2.71 -9.61
N THR A 181 -0.89 2.50 -10.26
CA THR A 181 -0.75 1.48 -11.31
C THR A 181 0.41 0.54 -11.02
N ASP A 182 0.18 -0.77 -11.19
CA ASP A 182 1.19 -1.81 -10.97
C ASP A 182 1.86 -1.73 -9.59
N CYS A 183 1.10 -1.37 -8.55
CA CYS A 183 1.61 -1.29 -7.20
C CYS A 183 1.47 -2.64 -6.48
N PHE A 184 2.48 -2.99 -5.69
CA PHE A 184 2.51 -4.22 -4.91
C PHE A 184 2.58 -3.90 -3.42
N VAL A 185 1.75 -4.55 -2.63
CA VAL A 185 1.84 -4.46 -1.17
C VAL A 185 1.91 -5.86 -0.59
N ILE A 186 2.95 -6.10 0.21
CA ILE A 186 3.21 -7.42 0.80
C ILE A 186 3.38 -7.27 2.30
N ASP A 187 2.69 -8.12 3.07
CA ASP A 187 2.84 -8.27 4.52
C ASP A 187 2.47 -7.05 5.37
N TYR A 188 1.60 -6.18 4.89
CA TYR A 188 0.96 -5.15 5.70
C TYR A 188 -0.41 -5.64 6.22
N THR A 189 -0.84 -5.14 7.38
CA THR A 189 -2.17 -5.45 7.94
C THR A 189 -3.28 -4.98 7.03
N THR A 190 -3.15 -3.78 6.45
CA THR A 190 -3.99 -3.29 5.37
C THR A 190 -3.10 -3.02 4.14
N GLY A 191 -3.48 -3.59 3.01
CA GLY A 191 -2.73 -3.39 1.77
C GLY A 191 -2.85 -1.96 1.28
N ILE A 192 -4.02 -1.62 0.74
CA ILE A 192 -4.36 -0.27 0.29
C ILE A 192 -5.58 0.21 1.04
N ARG A 193 -5.51 1.41 1.64
CA ARG A 193 -6.63 2.08 2.26
C ARG A 193 -6.85 3.45 1.64
N ALA A 194 -8.07 3.67 1.13
CA ALA A 194 -8.51 4.93 0.54
C ALA A 194 -9.58 5.59 1.42
N ASP A 195 -9.21 6.67 2.10
CA ASP A 195 -10.11 7.50 2.92
C ASP A 195 -10.68 8.68 2.12
N SER A 196 -10.22 8.88 0.88
CA SER A 196 -10.74 9.86 -0.10
C SER A 196 -11.23 9.18 -1.37
N GLY A 197 -11.93 9.93 -2.20
CA GLY A 197 -12.60 9.42 -3.38
C GLY A 197 -11.88 9.70 -4.70
N LEU A 198 -12.50 9.23 -5.80
CA LEU A 198 -12.07 9.43 -7.19
C LEU A 198 -10.71 8.78 -7.54
N ASN A 199 -10.16 7.94 -6.65
CA ASN A 199 -8.91 7.27 -6.91
C ASN A 199 -9.09 6.08 -7.87
N ARG A 200 -8.08 5.82 -8.67
CA ARG A 200 -7.99 4.67 -9.58
C ARG A 200 -6.83 3.77 -9.20
N PHE A 201 -7.14 2.52 -8.92
CA PHE A 201 -6.17 1.47 -8.65
C PHE A 201 -6.21 0.49 -9.82
N THR A 202 -5.13 0.41 -10.59
CA THR A 202 -5.05 -0.42 -11.80
C THR A 202 -3.95 -1.45 -11.64
N ARG A 203 -4.29 -2.73 -11.78
CA ARG A 203 -3.37 -3.87 -11.66
C ARG A 203 -2.53 -3.85 -10.38
N CYS A 204 -3.11 -3.37 -9.28
CA CYS A 204 -2.46 -3.44 -7.98
C CYS A 204 -2.61 -4.84 -7.38
N HIS A 205 -1.54 -5.36 -6.79
CA HIS A 205 -1.52 -6.68 -6.18
C HIS A 205 -1.19 -6.58 -4.70
N ILE A 206 -2.10 -7.03 -3.88
CA ILE A 206 -1.92 -7.12 -2.44
C ILE A 206 -1.74 -8.57 -2.06
N TRP A 207 -0.63 -8.86 -1.46
CA TRP A 207 -0.30 -10.21 -1.02
C TRP A 207 -0.04 -10.24 0.48
N GLY A 208 -0.83 -11.01 1.20
CA GLY A 208 -0.50 -11.41 2.54
C GLY A 208 0.66 -12.40 2.48
N GLY A 209 1.81 -11.98 2.97
CA GLY A 209 3.03 -12.76 2.86
C GLY A 209 3.08 -13.95 3.78
N THR A 210 4.07 -14.72 3.58
CA THR A 210 4.11 -16.10 4.03
C THR A 210 5.40 -16.47 4.70
N LEU A 211 6.37 -15.59 4.70
CA LEU A 211 7.69 -15.92 5.20
C LEU A 211 7.92 -15.28 6.56
N PRO A 212 8.49 -16.03 7.51
CA PRO A 212 8.92 -15.44 8.76
C PRO A 212 9.89 -14.30 8.46
N PRO A 213 9.85 -13.20 9.23
CA PRO A 213 10.82 -12.14 9.11
C PRO A 213 12.24 -12.68 9.24
N ARG A 214 13.14 -12.13 8.46
CA ARG A 214 14.56 -12.48 8.59
C ARG A 214 15.00 -12.22 10.03
N GLY A 215 15.67 -13.20 10.61
CA GLY A 215 16.27 -13.09 11.94
C GLY A 215 15.47 -13.70 13.09
N LYS A 216 14.21 -14.15 12.86
CA LYS A 216 13.51 -14.94 13.87
C LYS A 216 13.80 -16.44 13.71
N SER A 217 14.06 -17.12 14.82
CA SER A 217 14.23 -18.56 14.83
C SER A 217 12.87 -19.27 14.64
N ILE A 218 12.91 -20.52 14.13
CA ILE A 218 11.72 -21.39 14.02
C ILE A 218 11.00 -21.51 15.37
N LYS A 219 11.76 -21.51 16.48
CA LYS A 219 11.20 -21.60 17.82
C LYS A 219 10.35 -20.37 18.18
N GLU A 220 10.88 -19.18 17.94
CA GLU A 220 10.15 -17.92 18.22
C GLU A 220 8.86 -17.81 17.39
N TRP A 221 8.90 -18.31 16.16
CA TRP A 221 7.71 -18.38 15.31
C TRP A 221 6.70 -19.40 15.77
N SER A 222 7.16 -20.57 16.20
CA SER A 222 6.30 -21.62 16.74
C SER A 222 5.62 -21.17 18.03
N GLU A 223 6.31 -20.43 18.89
CA GLU A 223 5.75 -19.86 20.11
C GLU A 223 4.70 -18.77 19.79
N PHE A 224 4.99 -17.89 18.84
CA PHE A 224 4.05 -16.88 18.36
C PHE A 224 2.79 -17.51 17.74
N TYR A 225 2.97 -18.53 16.89
CA TYR A 225 1.86 -19.27 16.29
C TYR A 225 1.03 -19.99 17.35
N GLY A 226 1.65 -20.64 18.31
CA GLY A 226 0.96 -21.32 19.41
C GLY A 226 0.12 -20.37 20.26
N ALA A 227 0.55 -19.11 20.43
CA ALA A 227 -0.17 -18.07 21.14
C ALA A 227 -1.38 -17.50 20.33
N ASN A 228 -1.26 -17.47 19.00
CA ASN A 228 -2.27 -16.89 18.09
C ASN A 228 -3.10 -17.96 17.38
N LYS A 229 -3.88 -18.74 18.13
CA LYS A 229 -4.70 -19.87 17.63
C LYS A 229 -5.81 -19.50 16.64
N LYS A 230 -5.93 -18.25 16.21
CA LYS A 230 -6.93 -17.81 15.22
C LYS A 230 -6.58 -18.28 13.81
N CYS A 231 -5.33 -18.60 13.55
CA CYS A 231 -4.86 -19.16 12.30
C CYS A 231 -5.02 -20.68 12.31
N VAL A 232 -5.93 -21.20 11.53
CA VAL A 232 -6.11 -22.64 11.38
C VAL A 232 -5.57 -23.07 10.02
N VAL A 233 -4.41 -23.71 10.03
CA VAL A 233 -3.85 -24.36 8.84
C VAL A 233 -4.68 -25.61 8.52
N ALA A 234 -5.07 -25.78 7.27
CA ALA A 234 -5.83 -26.94 6.85
C ALA A 234 -4.97 -28.21 6.94
N LYS A 235 -5.55 -29.25 7.55
CA LYS A 235 -4.84 -30.50 7.92
C LYS A 235 -4.30 -31.30 6.72
N GLU A 236 -4.90 -31.12 5.55
CA GLU A 236 -4.55 -31.80 4.31
C GLU A 236 -3.24 -31.32 3.65
N TYR A 237 -2.60 -30.33 4.22
CA TYR A 237 -1.33 -29.77 3.72
C TYR A 237 -0.14 -30.04 4.64
N THR A 238 -0.18 -31.16 5.37
CA THR A 238 0.75 -31.47 6.45
C THR A 238 2.09 -32.05 6.02
N ASP A 239 2.40 -32.06 4.74
CA ASP A 239 3.71 -32.51 4.27
C ASP A 239 4.75 -31.36 4.28
N GLU A 240 5.81 -31.44 3.55
CA GLU A 240 7.01 -30.61 3.71
C GLU A 240 6.79 -29.08 3.64
N VAL A 241 5.76 -28.65 2.92
CA VAL A 241 5.36 -27.23 2.85
C VAL A 241 4.68 -26.80 4.14
N ASP A 242 3.90 -27.68 4.72
CA ASP A 242 3.16 -27.45 5.95
C ASP A 242 4.06 -27.47 7.19
N ALA A 243 5.12 -28.25 7.17
CA ALA A 243 6.13 -28.15 8.22
C ALA A 243 6.71 -26.71 8.28
N ARG A 244 6.81 -26.03 7.16
CA ARG A 244 7.21 -24.60 7.12
C ARG A 244 6.09 -23.70 7.68
N ILE A 245 4.84 -23.89 7.28
CA ILE A 245 3.71 -23.09 7.77
C ILE A 245 3.42 -23.40 9.23
N LEU A 246 3.45 -24.67 9.64
CA LEU A 246 3.30 -25.07 11.03
C LEU A 246 4.48 -24.59 11.90
N ALA A 247 5.68 -24.61 11.37
CA ALA A 247 6.87 -24.14 12.07
C ALA A 247 6.94 -22.61 12.16
N TYR A 248 6.43 -21.92 11.14
CA TYR A 248 6.54 -20.46 11.04
C TYR A 248 5.27 -19.72 11.43
N GLY A 249 4.12 -20.40 11.38
CA GLY A 249 2.82 -19.79 11.65
C GLY A 249 2.44 -18.74 10.61
N VAL A 250 1.21 -18.31 10.67
CA VAL A 250 0.74 -17.15 9.92
C VAL A 250 0.78 -15.95 10.86
N PRO A 251 1.49 -14.87 10.56
CA PRO A 251 1.54 -13.69 11.40
C PRO A 251 0.13 -13.16 11.72
N GLU A 252 -0.09 -12.63 12.92
CA GLU A 252 -1.41 -12.11 13.32
C GLU A 252 -1.94 -11.05 12.34
N MET A 253 -1.05 -10.27 11.75
CA MET A 253 -1.38 -9.30 10.72
C MET A 253 -2.09 -9.92 9.51
N LEU A 254 -1.83 -11.19 9.18
CA LEU A 254 -2.50 -11.87 8.07
C LEU A 254 -3.85 -12.44 8.48
N VAL A 255 -4.06 -12.73 9.75
CA VAL A 255 -5.35 -13.25 10.26
C VAL A 255 -6.43 -12.17 10.27
N ASN A 256 -6.03 -10.93 10.44
CA ASN A 256 -6.92 -9.77 10.46
C ASN A 256 -6.63 -8.79 9.32
N SER A 257 -6.01 -9.26 8.23
CA SER A 257 -5.61 -8.39 7.13
C SER A 257 -6.77 -8.03 6.22
N VAL A 258 -6.67 -6.83 5.66
CA VAL A 258 -7.57 -6.33 4.60
C VAL A 258 -6.72 -5.98 3.39
N ALA A 259 -7.03 -6.54 2.21
CA ALA A 259 -6.26 -6.21 1.02
C ALA A 259 -6.58 -4.79 0.53
N PHE A 260 -7.86 -4.50 0.29
CA PHE A 260 -8.32 -3.19 -0.15
C PHE A 260 -9.42 -2.67 0.78
N GLU A 261 -9.23 -1.51 1.37
CA GLU A 261 -10.18 -0.82 2.23
C GLU A 261 -10.59 0.51 1.60
N LEU A 262 -11.85 0.61 1.15
CA LEU A 262 -12.41 1.77 0.45
C LEU A 262 -13.42 2.48 1.34
N ASN A 263 -12.96 3.46 2.09
CA ASN A 263 -13.81 4.19 3.05
C ASN A 263 -14.55 5.37 2.42
N SER A 264 -14.15 5.80 1.23
CA SER A 264 -14.75 6.94 0.52
C SER A 264 -15.35 6.54 -0.84
N ASN A 265 -15.92 7.50 -1.55
CA ASN A 265 -16.80 7.29 -2.69
C ASN A 265 -16.05 7.30 -4.02
N VAL A 266 -16.62 6.59 -5.01
CA VAL A 266 -16.24 6.68 -6.44
C VAL A 266 -14.78 6.25 -6.70
N ASN A 267 -14.22 5.35 -5.89
CA ASN A 267 -12.94 4.72 -6.22
C ASN A 267 -13.16 3.57 -7.22
N VAL A 268 -12.21 3.36 -8.09
CA VAL A 268 -12.22 2.30 -9.11
C VAL A 268 -11.03 1.38 -8.93
N LEU A 269 -11.30 0.08 -8.78
CA LEU A 269 -10.31 -0.99 -8.82
C LEU A 269 -10.48 -1.74 -10.14
N ASP A 270 -9.46 -1.75 -10.98
CA ASP A 270 -9.45 -2.41 -12.29
C ASP A 270 -8.24 -3.34 -12.42
N GLY A 271 -8.49 -4.63 -12.62
CA GLY A 271 -7.44 -5.63 -12.72
C GLY A 271 -6.65 -5.83 -11.42
N CYS A 272 -7.21 -5.44 -10.28
CA CYS A 272 -6.56 -5.56 -8.98
C CYS A 272 -6.68 -6.97 -8.40
N PHE A 273 -5.70 -7.36 -7.59
CA PHE A 273 -5.63 -8.71 -7.06
C PHE A 273 -5.43 -8.70 -5.54
N ALA A 274 -6.41 -9.27 -4.83
CA ALA A 274 -6.33 -9.52 -3.40
C ALA A 274 -5.93 -10.98 -3.17
N ASP A 275 -4.67 -11.21 -2.79
CA ASP A 275 -4.12 -12.54 -2.56
C ASP A 275 -3.90 -12.76 -1.06
N THR A 276 -4.48 -13.81 -0.55
CA THR A 276 -4.23 -14.30 0.81
C THR A 276 -4.43 -13.22 1.89
N ALA A 277 -5.62 -12.63 1.93
CA ALA A 277 -6.05 -11.70 2.96
C ALA A 277 -7.29 -12.22 3.68
N THR A 278 -7.50 -11.83 4.94
CA THR A 278 -8.72 -12.19 5.68
C THR A 278 -9.96 -11.56 5.05
N ILE A 279 -9.83 -10.31 4.59
CA ILE A 279 -10.85 -9.63 3.79
C ILE A 279 -10.18 -9.13 2.52
N GLY A 280 -10.70 -9.53 1.36
CA GLY A 280 -10.20 -9.07 0.07
C GLY A 280 -10.54 -7.60 -0.16
N TYR A 281 -11.82 -7.28 -0.13
CA TYR A 281 -12.33 -5.93 -0.40
C TYR A 281 -13.31 -5.52 0.70
N LEU A 282 -12.92 -4.53 1.51
CA LEU A 282 -13.78 -3.89 2.49
C LEU A 282 -14.25 -2.54 1.94
N VAL A 283 -15.57 -2.39 1.71
CA VAL A 283 -16.12 -1.22 1.04
C VAL A 283 -17.13 -0.53 1.94
N ARG A 284 -16.86 0.73 2.30
CA ARG A 284 -17.74 1.58 3.10
C ARG A 284 -18.27 2.79 2.32
N GLY A 285 -17.49 3.27 1.38
CA GLY A 285 -17.89 4.40 0.52
C GLY A 285 -18.85 4.00 -0.59
N LYS A 286 -19.64 4.96 -1.09
CA LYS A 286 -20.66 4.76 -2.13
C LYS A 286 -20.07 4.80 -3.54
N ASN A 287 -20.74 4.12 -4.48
CA ASN A 287 -20.42 4.15 -5.91
C ASN A 287 -18.99 3.71 -6.25
N ASN A 288 -18.39 2.88 -5.42
CA ASN A 288 -17.11 2.24 -5.74
C ASN A 288 -17.33 1.14 -6.79
N VAL A 289 -16.32 0.91 -7.62
CA VAL A 289 -16.33 -0.08 -8.70
C VAL A 289 -15.16 -1.03 -8.52
N ILE A 290 -15.43 -2.34 -8.55
CA ILE A 290 -14.43 -3.40 -8.60
C ILE A 290 -14.68 -4.16 -9.90
N THR A 291 -13.74 -4.09 -10.83
CA THR A 291 -13.88 -4.71 -12.15
C THR A 291 -12.61 -5.44 -12.56
N ASN A 292 -12.75 -6.51 -13.36
CA ASN A 292 -11.64 -7.32 -13.85
C ASN A 292 -10.67 -7.79 -12.76
N SER A 293 -11.10 -7.82 -11.53
CA SER A 293 -10.28 -8.00 -10.33
C SER A 293 -10.46 -9.40 -9.74
N GLY A 294 -9.57 -9.79 -8.85
CA GLY A 294 -9.60 -11.13 -8.29
C GLY A 294 -9.40 -11.19 -6.77
N PHE A 295 -9.99 -12.22 -6.17
CA PHE A 295 -9.66 -12.65 -4.83
C PHE A 295 -9.15 -14.09 -4.88
N TYR A 296 -8.01 -14.32 -4.26
CA TYR A 296 -7.38 -15.62 -4.19
C TYR A 296 -6.94 -15.91 -2.76
N ASN A 297 -7.36 -17.04 -2.24
CA ASN A 297 -6.81 -17.53 -0.98
C ASN A 297 -5.81 -18.65 -1.25
N ASN A 298 -4.54 -18.40 -0.94
CA ASN A 298 -3.49 -19.37 -1.19
C ASN A 298 -3.66 -20.60 -0.30
N LYS A 299 -3.83 -21.78 -0.93
CA LYS A 299 -3.93 -23.06 -0.23
C LYS A 299 -2.82 -23.30 0.77
N LEU A 300 -1.61 -22.90 0.41
CA LEU A 300 -0.42 -23.10 1.24
C LEU A 300 -0.46 -22.31 2.54
N MET A 301 -1.25 -21.25 2.59
CA MET A 301 -1.41 -20.41 3.78
C MET A 301 -2.50 -20.89 4.70
N GLY A 302 -3.45 -21.70 4.19
CA GLY A 302 -4.50 -22.30 4.98
C GLY A 302 -5.35 -21.31 5.77
N LEU A 303 -5.45 -20.05 5.34
CA LEU A 303 -6.34 -19.08 5.95
C LEU A 303 -7.77 -19.60 5.84
N ARG A 304 -8.47 -19.68 6.97
CA ARG A 304 -9.89 -20.06 7.03
C ARG A 304 -10.71 -18.84 7.44
N ASN A 305 -11.99 -18.89 7.11
CA ASN A 305 -12.95 -17.82 7.37
C ASN A 305 -12.58 -16.50 6.67
N THR A 306 -11.99 -16.59 5.51
CA THR A 306 -11.74 -15.41 4.68
C THR A 306 -13.05 -14.93 4.07
N LEU A 307 -13.06 -13.67 3.65
CA LEU A 307 -14.21 -13.00 3.06
C LEU A 307 -13.73 -12.22 1.84
N ALA A 308 -14.23 -12.58 0.66
CA ALA A 308 -13.79 -11.89 -0.54
C ALA A 308 -14.24 -10.43 -0.54
N ILE A 309 -15.51 -10.16 -0.26
CA ILE A 309 -16.07 -8.81 -0.22
C ILE A 309 -16.90 -8.60 1.04
N LYS A 310 -16.53 -7.59 1.83
CA LYS A 310 -17.37 -7.02 2.88
C LYS A 310 -17.88 -5.66 2.44
N ASN A 311 -19.19 -5.59 2.18
CA ASN A 311 -19.84 -4.38 1.70
C ASN A 311 -20.69 -3.75 2.82
N GLU A 312 -20.19 -2.66 3.35
CA GLU A 312 -20.89 -1.80 4.30
C GLU A 312 -21.41 -0.51 3.63
N SER A 313 -21.35 -0.45 2.30
CA SER A 313 -21.75 0.72 1.51
C SER A 313 -23.19 0.63 1.02
N LEU A 314 -23.74 1.76 0.58
CA LEU A 314 -25.08 1.82 0.01
C LEU A 314 -25.12 1.46 -1.49
N ARG A 315 -23.98 1.42 -2.17
CA ARG A 315 -23.89 1.10 -3.59
C ARG A 315 -22.48 0.68 -3.99
N LEU A 316 -22.35 -0.56 -4.46
CA LEU A 316 -21.12 -1.15 -4.97
C LEU A 316 -21.40 -1.80 -6.34
N VAL A 317 -20.46 -1.68 -7.28
CA VAL A 317 -20.49 -2.37 -8.56
C VAL A 317 -19.34 -3.39 -8.60
N VAL A 318 -19.63 -4.67 -8.86
CA VAL A 318 -18.64 -5.75 -9.00
C VAL A 318 -18.89 -6.49 -10.31
N THR A 319 -17.95 -6.38 -11.23
CA THR A 319 -18.13 -6.94 -12.58
C THR A 319 -16.86 -7.59 -13.11
N ASN A 320 -17.03 -8.69 -13.86
CA ASN A 320 -15.94 -9.41 -14.53
C ASN A 320 -14.82 -9.86 -13.57
N CYS A 321 -15.16 -10.12 -12.31
CA CYS A 321 -14.21 -10.54 -11.29
C CYS A 321 -14.18 -12.06 -11.16
N PHE A 322 -13.06 -12.57 -10.62
CA PHE A 322 -12.97 -13.98 -10.26
C PHE A 322 -12.63 -14.16 -8.79
N PHE A 323 -13.21 -15.17 -8.18
CA PHE A 323 -13.05 -15.47 -6.77
C PHE A 323 -12.69 -16.94 -6.62
N THR A 324 -11.50 -17.21 -6.12
CA THR A 324 -11.06 -18.58 -5.87
C THR A 324 -10.91 -18.82 -4.38
N ASN A 325 -11.52 -19.90 -3.93
CA ASN A 325 -11.45 -20.36 -2.56
C ASN A 325 -11.11 -21.84 -2.50
N PRO A 326 -9.83 -22.19 -2.62
CA PRO A 326 -9.44 -23.58 -2.66
C PRO A 326 -9.66 -24.35 -1.35
N THR A 327 -10.00 -23.70 -0.25
CA THR A 327 -10.24 -24.35 1.04
C THR A 327 -11.71 -24.68 1.30
N GLY A 328 -12.63 -24.14 0.50
CA GLY A 328 -14.07 -24.41 0.60
C GLY A 328 -14.75 -23.93 1.89
N THR A 329 -14.08 -23.13 2.71
CA THR A 329 -14.58 -22.68 4.02
C THR A 329 -14.89 -21.19 4.08
N ASP A 330 -14.64 -20.48 2.98
CA ASP A 330 -14.67 -19.03 2.96
C ASP A 330 -16.01 -18.51 2.45
N ARG A 331 -16.32 -17.29 2.84
CA ARG A 331 -17.49 -16.58 2.37
C ARG A 331 -17.09 -15.62 1.25
N PHE A 332 -17.91 -15.55 0.22
CA PHE A 332 -17.64 -14.63 -0.88
C PHE A 332 -18.12 -13.21 -0.61
N TYR A 333 -19.25 -13.08 0.07
CA TYR A 333 -19.88 -11.78 0.27
C TYR A 333 -20.54 -11.67 1.65
N GLU A 334 -20.38 -10.50 2.25
CA GLU A 334 -21.13 -10.06 3.44
C GLU A 334 -21.59 -8.62 3.21
N GLY A 335 -22.89 -8.37 3.33
CA GLY A 335 -23.51 -7.06 3.15
C GLY A 335 -24.98 -7.17 2.71
N GLU A 336 -25.66 -6.02 2.59
CA GLU A 336 -27.01 -5.96 2.07
C GLU A 336 -27.01 -6.14 0.55
N ARG A 337 -27.88 -7.01 0.05
CA ARG A 337 -27.88 -7.43 -1.35
C ARG A 337 -28.37 -6.35 -2.31
N GLU A 338 -29.29 -5.51 -1.86
CA GLU A 338 -29.86 -4.42 -2.66
C GLU A 338 -28.81 -3.33 -2.95
N THR A 339 -27.68 -3.37 -2.25
CA THR A 339 -26.63 -2.38 -2.38
C THR A 339 -25.53 -2.75 -3.38
N ILE A 340 -25.59 -3.95 -3.96
CA ILE A 340 -24.59 -4.44 -4.91
C ILE A 340 -25.15 -4.68 -6.31
N THR A 341 -24.43 -4.21 -7.33
CA THR A 341 -24.59 -4.65 -8.71
C THR A 341 -23.57 -5.71 -9.02
N TRP A 342 -24.00 -6.91 -9.35
CA TRP A 342 -23.14 -8.08 -9.56
C TRP A 342 -23.35 -8.65 -10.97
N ALA A 343 -22.31 -8.63 -11.81
CA ALA A 343 -22.43 -9.09 -13.18
C ALA A 343 -21.13 -9.75 -13.70
N ASN A 344 -21.30 -10.85 -14.44
CA ASN A 344 -20.24 -11.56 -15.15
C ASN A 344 -19.06 -12.03 -14.26
N ASN A 345 -19.32 -12.26 -12.98
CA ASN A 345 -18.29 -12.75 -12.08
C ASN A 345 -18.21 -14.30 -12.11
N THR A 346 -17.04 -14.84 -11.81
CA THR A 346 -16.79 -16.29 -11.79
C THR A 346 -16.11 -16.71 -10.48
N GLY A 347 -16.27 -17.97 -10.11
CA GLY A 347 -15.65 -18.57 -8.94
C GLY A 347 -15.43 -20.06 -9.09
N ASP A 348 -14.61 -20.67 -8.25
CA ASP A 348 -14.30 -22.12 -8.30
C ASP A 348 -15.53 -23.01 -8.08
N GLU A 349 -16.47 -22.57 -7.29
CA GLU A 349 -17.75 -23.24 -7.06
C GLU A 349 -18.88 -22.48 -7.75
N LYS A 350 -18.87 -22.55 -9.08
CA LYS A 350 -19.80 -21.79 -9.94
C LYS A 350 -21.27 -21.97 -9.56
N GLU A 351 -21.64 -23.15 -9.06
CA GLU A 351 -23.01 -23.48 -8.67
C GLU A 351 -23.41 -22.78 -7.36
N ILE A 352 -22.58 -22.77 -6.34
CA ILE A 352 -22.86 -22.09 -5.06
C ILE A 352 -22.84 -20.58 -5.23
N PHE A 353 -21.92 -20.11 -6.05
CA PHE A 353 -21.73 -18.70 -6.33
C PHE A 353 -22.88 -18.09 -7.12
N ASN A 354 -23.36 -18.80 -8.14
CA ASN A 354 -24.51 -18.39 -8.92
C ASN A 354 -25.82 -18.56 -8.14
N ALA A 355 -26.00 -19.64 -7.40
CA ALA A 355 -27.19 -19.86 -6.58
C ALA A 355 -27.40 -18.73 -5.56
N TYR A 356 -26.31 -18.23 -4.97
CA TYR A 356 -26.39 -17.11 -4.03
C TYR A 356 -26.93 -15.82 -4.66
N PHE A 357 -26.68 -15.58 -5.95
CA PHE A 357 -27.13 -14.39 -6.69
C PHE A 357 -28.29 -14.66 -7.67
N GLU A 358 -28.46 -15.90 -8.17
CA GLU A 358 -29.55 -16.29 -9.09
C GLU A 358 -30.89 -16.47 -8.39
N GLU A 359 -30.92 -16.93 -7.14
CA GLU A 359 -32.16 -16.98 -6.35
C GLU A 359 -32.87 -15.62 -6.24
N GLN A 360 -32.15 -14.53 -6.44
CA GLN A 360 -32.67 -13.17 -6.35
C GLN A 360 -33.32 -12.65 -7.63
N ASN A 361 -32.85 -13.11 -8.79
CA ASN A 361 -33.49 -12.72 -10.06
C ASN A 361 -34.89 -13.36 -10.21
N ASN A 362 -35.15 -14.44 -9.45
CA ASN A 362 -36.43 -15.10 -9.42
C ASN A 362 -37.39 -14.57 -8.36
N MET A 363 -36.98 -13.63 -7.51
CA MET A 363 -37.82 -13.03 -6.47
C MET A 363 -38.33 -11.62 -6.82
N LYS A 364 -38.26 -11.19 -8.08
CA LYS A 364 -38.97 -10.00 -8.50
C LYS A 364 -40.39 -10.35 -8.88
N PRO A 365 -41.42 -9.69 -8.26
CA PRO A 365 -42.80 -9.85 -8.62
C PRO A 365 -43.12 -9.36 -10.02
#